data_ce9ccb3ff532a2b2ac9a5841cb2796eb
#
_entry.id   ce9ccb3ff532a2b2ac9a5841cb2796eb
#
_cell.length_a   1.000
_cell.length_b   1.000
_cell.length_c   1.000
_cell.angle_alpha   90.00
_cell.angle_beta   90.00
_cell.angle_gamma   90.00
#
_symmetry.space_group_name_H-M   'P 1'
#
loop_
_entity.id
_entity.type
_entity.pdbx_description
1 polymer ?
#
loop_
_entity_poly.entity_id
_entity_poly.type
_entity_poly.pdbx_seq_one_letter_code
_entity_poly.pdbx_strand_id
1 'polypeptide(L)'
;MPTPPSRAPRLCAAALAAALSGCSAAPLRLAPPAHAPHLSGNWRLDAAHSEPIDAAVTLLQTQLHARMLKALRAMKRAQGRAQTQSGPPPGRDHEQGGSSAPIRDSGHTVQEPGVEVSAPMFGAAWVGELIGHVPVGSILSLALSPGEFSLTSADGVQQCSLGIPTVIAFGPHDTANQSCGWRGRAFIIELEPLLGPKLSEQFAIAPGGELVMTLHLSGHGVNVSLVRRYRRTTQGPPQTLLPTSD
;
A
#
# COMPACT_ATOMS: atom_id res chain seq x y z
N MET A 1 -14.57 58.19 -43.62
CA MET A 1 -14.66 57.08 -42.63
C MET A 1 -13.69 55.99 -43.04
N PRO A 2 -12.56 55.82 -42.37
CA PRO A 2 -11.63 54.72 -42.70
C PRO A 2 -11.92 53.49 -41.87
N THR A 3 -11.95 52.34 -42.55
CA THR A 3 -12.11 50.97 -42.03
C THR A 3 -10.88 50.54 -41.23
N PRO A 4 -11.02 49.88 -40.07
CA PRO A 4 -9.89 49.34 -39.31
C PRO A 4 -9.39 48.00 -39.89
N PRO A 5 -8.09 47.72 -39.76
CA PRO A 5 -7.52 46.44 -40.27
C PRO A 5 -7.82 45.26 -39.38
N SER A 6 -8.20 44.16 -40.03
CA SER A 6 -8.41 42.81 -39.49
C SER A 6 -7.11 42.28 -38.87
N ARG A 7 -7.14 41.97 -37.58
CA ARG A 7 -6.09 41.20 -36.89
C ARG A 7 -6.38 39.70 -36.97
N ALA A 8 -5.54 39.01 -37.69
CA ALA A 8 -5.53 37.54 -37.73
C ALA A 8 -5.06 36.96 -36.36
N PRO A 9 -5.68 35.90 -35.85
CA PRO A 9 -5.21 35.24 -34.65
C PRO A 9 -3.97 34.37 -34.94
N ARG A 10 -2.87 34.66 -34.27
CA ARG A 10 -1.69 33.80 -34.23
C ARG A 10 -2.03 32.58 -33.39
N LEU A 11 -2.15 31.42 -34.02
CA LEU A 11 -2.18 30.09 -33.40
C LEU A 11 -0.81 29.81 -32.79
N CYS A 12 -0.69 29.99 -31.47
CA CYS A 12 0.41 29.43 -30.70
C CYS A 12 0.19 27.92 -30.57
N ALA A 13 0.92 27.14 -31.39
CA ALA A 13 1.08 25.71 -31.19
C ALA A 13 1.90 25.48 -29.90
N ALA A 14 1.22 25.25 -28.79
CA ALA A 14 1.84 24.80 -27.56
C ALA A 14 2.23 23.33 -27.74
N ALA A 15 3.50 23.04 -27.93
CA ALA A 15 4.07 21.71 -27.89
C ALA A 15 3.90 21.14 -26.48
N LEU A 16 2.98 20.19 -26.33
CA LEU A 16 2.83 19.36 -25.12
C LEU A 16 3.98 18.35 -25.09
N ALA A 17 5.10 18.74 -24.50
CA ALA A 17 6.13 17.82 -24.08
C ALA A 17 5.60 17.05 -22.88
N ALA A 18 5.00 15.87 -23.13
CA ALA A 18 4.65 14.91 -22.09
C ALA A 18 5.96 14.36 -21.49
N ALA A 19 6.42 15.01 -20.43
CA ALA A 19 7.45 14.47 -19.57
C ALA A 19 6.87 13.19 -18.92
N LEU A 20 7.28 12.03 -19.40
CA LEU A 20 7.15 10.74 -18.73
C LEU A 20 8.05 10.77 -17.49
N SER A 21 7.65 11.54 -16.49
CA SER A 21 8.25 11.52 -15.17
C SER A 21 7.82 10.20 -14.53
N GLY A 22 8.72 9.21 -14.55
CA GLY A 22 8.58 8.02 -13.73
C GLY A 22 8.28 8.48 -12.31
N CYS A 23 7.14 8.05 -11.75
CA CYS A 23 6.71 8.37 -10.39
C CYS A 23 7.61 7.66 -9.37
N SER A 24 8.87 8.07 -9.26
CA SER A 24 9.67 7.82 -8.07
C SER A 24 9.05 8.68 -6.98
N ALA A 25 8.41 8.07 -6.00
CA ALA A 25 7.89 8.78 -4.85
C ALA A 25 9.03 9.58 -4.22
N ALA A 26 8.85 10.91 -4.12
CA ALA A 26 9.88 11.75 -3.53
C ALA A 26 10.23 11.26 -2.12
N PRO A 27 11.51 11.27 -1.74
CA PRO A 27 11.94 10.78 -0.42
C PRO A 27 11.27 11.60 0.70
N LEU A 28 11.00 10.95 1.82
CA LEU A 28 10.49 11.60 3.01
C LEU A 28 11.56 12.53 3.60
N ARG A 29 11.17 13.75 3.94
CA ARG A 29 12.06 14.72 4.57
C ARG A 29 11.86 14.70 6.08
N LEU A 30 12.95 14.83 6.83
CA LEU A 30 12.94 14.88 8.29
C LEU A 30 12.45 16.24 8.81
N ALA A 31 12.92 17.29 8.19
CA ALA A 31 12.53 18.65 8.58
C ALA A 31 11.17 19.01 7.97
N PRO A 32 10.31 19.68 8.75
CA PRO A 32 9.10 20.24 8.23
C PRO A 32 9.42 21.29 7.14
N PRO A 33 8.55 21.45 6.15
CA PRO A 33 8.69 22.54 5.18
C PRO A 33 8.59 23.91 5.87
N ALA A 34 9.15 24.96 5.27
CA ALA A 34 9.18 26.32 5.84
C ALA A 34 7.79 26.84 6.28
N HIS A 35 6.74 26.34 5.65
CA HIS A 35 5.34 26.62 5.98
C HIS A 35 4.58 25.33 6.27
N ALA A 36 5.14 24.52 7.16
CA ALA A 36 4.48 23.29 7.60
C ALA A 36 3.11 23.61 8.20
N PRO A 37 2.07 22.85 7.83
CA PRO A 37 0.78 23.01 8.47
C PRO A 37 0.83 22.57 9.92
N HIS A 38 0.04 23.21 10.78
CA HIS A 38 -0.06 22.86 12.19
C HIS A 38 -0.92 21.61 12.36
N LEU A 39 -0.30 20.42 12.32
CA LEU A 39 -0.99 19.14 12.48
C LEU A 39 -1.34 18.83 13.94
N SER A 40 -0.50 19.27 14.90
CA SER A 40 -0.70 18.97 16.32
C SER A 40 -2.00 19.55 16.86
N GLY A 41 -2.68 18.77 17.67
CA GLY A 41 -3.94 19.11 18.32
C GLY A 41 -4.98 18.01 18.27
N ASN A 42 -6.16 18.30 18.79
CA ASN A 42 -7.29 17.37 18.80
C ASN A 42 -8.21 17.61 17.60
N TRP A 43 -8.67 16.52 17.01
CA TRP A 43 -9.40 16.51 15.78
C TRP A 43 -10.62 15.60 15.89
N ARG A 44 -11.82 16.11 15.59
CA ARG A 44 -13.06 15.34 15.56
C ARG A 44 -13.42 14.96 14.14
N LEU A 45 -13.75 13.70 13.92
CA LEU A 45 -14.22 13.19 12.64
C LEU A 45 -15.43 13.95 12.12
N ASP A 46 -15.38 14.41 10.90
CA ASP A 46 -16.51 14.89 10.11
C ASP A 46 -17.05 13.73 9.26
N ALA A 47 -17.97 12.97 9.87
CA ALA A 47 -18.50 11.78 9.22
C ALA A 47 -19.27 12.10 7.93
N ALA A 48 -19.86 13.30 7.82
CA ALA A 48 -20.62 13.68 6.64
C ALA A 48 -19.74 13.92 5.39
N HIS A 49 -18.46 14.24 5.61
CA HIS A 49 -17.49 14.53 4.54
C HIS A 49 -16.36 13.50 4.47
N SER A 50 -16.49 12.40 5.20
CA SER A 50 -15.54 11.29 5.24
C SER A 50 -16.08 10.08 4.48
N GLU A 51 -15.19 9.36 3.81
CA GLU A 51 -15.57 8.09 3.20
C GLU A 51 -15.84 7.03 4.28
N PRO A 52 -16.87 6.20 4.09
CA PRO A 52 -17.15 5.10 5.01
C PRO A 52 -16.09 4.01 4.89
N ILE A 53 -15.64 3.49 6.02
CA ILE A 53 -14.63 2.42 6.08
C ILE A 53 -15.11 1.18 5.32
N ASP A 54 -16.38 0.83 5.45
CA ASP A 54 -16.99 -0.35 4.83
C ASP A 54 -16.84 -0.35 3.31
N ALA A 55 -16.88 0.82 2.68
CA ALA A 55 -16.67 0.93 1.24
C ALA A 55 -15.24 0.55 0.83
N ALA A 56 -14.23 1.03 1.57
CA ALA A 56 -12.83 0.69 1.34
C ALA A 56 -12.56 -0.81 1.62
N VAL A 57 -13.14 -1.35 2.69
CA VAL A 57 -13.06 -2.78 3.03
C VAL A 57 -13.68 -3.63 1.94
N THR A 58 -14.88 -3.29 1.46
CA THR A 58 -15.55 -4.00 0.39
C THR A 58 -14.73 -3.99 -0.91
N LEU A 59 -14.15 -2.84 -1.25
CA LEU A 59 -13.28 -2.72 -2.43
C LEU A 59 -12.03 -3.59 -2.28
N LEU A 60 -11.38 -3.57 -1.11
CA LEU A 60 -10.21 -4.41 -0.81
C LEU A 60 -10.55 -5.90 -0.95
N GLN A 61 -11.63 -6.35 -0.32
CA GLN A 61 -12.09 -7.74 -0.41
C GLN A 61 -12.36 -8.16 -1.86
N THR A 62 -12.99 -7.29 -2.65
CA THR A 62 -13.26 -7.53 -4.06
C THR A 62 -11.97 -7.72 -4.86
N GLN A 63 -10.97 -6.85 -4.66
CA GLN A 63 -9.67 -6.95 -5.34
C GLN A 63 -8.91 -8.21 -4.94
N LEU A 64 -8.89 -8.56 -3.65
CA LEU A 64 -8.25 -9.77 -3.15
C LEU A 64 -8.92 -11.03 -3.70
N HIS A 65 -10.26 -11.07 -3.74
CA HIS A 65 -11.02 -12.19 -4.33
C HIS A 65 -10.71 -12.37 -5.82
N ALA A 66 -10.70 -11.27 -6.57
CA ALA A 66 -10.36 -11.31 -8.00
C ALA A 66 -8.94 -11.85 -8.25
N ARG A 67 -7.97 -11.49 -7.40
CA ARG A 67 -6.61 -12.04 -7.45
C ARG A 67 -6.58 -13.53 -7.18
N MET A 68 -7.26 -13.98 -6.12
CA MET A 68 -7.35 -15.39 -5.78
C MET A 68 -7.90 -16.22 -6.95
N LEU A 69 -8.99 -15.76 -7.56
CA LEU A 69 -9.55 -16.43 -8.73
C LEU A 69 -8.58 -16.47 -9.92
N LYS A 70 -7.84 -15.38 -10.16
CA LYS A 70 -6.81 -15.33 -11.20
C LYS A 70 -5.68 -16.34 -10.93
N ALA A 71 -5.20 -16.42 -9.70
CA ALA A 71 -4.16 -17.37 -9.28
C ALA A 71 -4.63 -18.82 -9.46
N LEU A 72 -5.83 -19.17 -8.99
CA LEU A 72 -6.43 -20.49 -9.15
C LEU A 72 -6.55 -20.90 -10.64
N ARG A 73 -6.99 -19.98 -11.50
CA ARG A 73 -7.04 -20.22 -12.96
C ARG A 73 -5.66 -20.45 -13.58
N ALA A 74 -4.63 -19.72 -13.11
CA ALA A 74 -3.26 -19.91 -13.57
C ALA A 74 -2.70 -21.28 -13.16
N MET A 75 -2.92 -21.69 -11.89
CA MET A 75 -2.53 -23.01 -11.40
C MET A 75 -3.21 -24.14 -12.18
N LYS A 76 -4.51 -24.04 -12.41
CA LYS A 76 -5.24 -25.05 -13.22
C LYS A 76 -4.69 -25.17 -14.63
N ARG A 77 -4.32 -24.03 -15.26
CA ARG A 77 -3.69 -24.03 -16.61
C ARG A 77 -2.30 -24.68 -16.59
N ALA A 78 -1.50 -24.42 -15.54
CA ALA A 78 -0.18 -25.03 -15.39
C ALA A 78 -0.28 -26.55 -15.22
N GLN A 79 -1.19 -27.02 -14.38
CA GLN A 79 -1.46 -28.47 -14.22
C GLN A 79 -1.91 -29.16 -15.51
N GLY A 80 -2.81 -28.52 -16.28
CA GLY A 80 -3.25 -29.04 -17.57
C GLY A 80 -2.10 -29.18 -18.58
N ARG A 81 -1.13 -28.23 -18.58
CA ARG A 81 0.05 -28.32 -19.44
C ARG A 81 1.01 -29.44 -19.04
N ALA A 82 1.21 -29.64 -17.75
CA ALA A 82 2.06 -30.70 -17.24
C ALA A 82 1.53 -32.10 -17.64
N GLN A 83 0.22 -32.29 -17.59
CA GLN A 83 -0.41 -33.54 -17.98
C GLN A 83 -0.33 -33.83 -19.50
N THR A 84 -0.36 -32.81 -20.36
CA THR A 84 -0.23 -32.99 -21.82
C THR A 84 1.21 -33.28 -22.26
N GLN A 85 2.21 -32.91 -21.47
CA GLN A 85 3.62 -33.20 -21.76
C GLN A 85 4.06 -34.61 -21.32
N SER A 86 3.27 -35.31 -20.51
CA SER A 86 3.53 -36.66 -20.03
C SER A 86 3.00 -37.75 -21.01
N GLY A 87 2.73 -37.39 -22.26
CA GLY A 87 2.42 -38.38 -23.29
C GLY A 87 3.58 -39.37 -23.49
N PRO A 88 3.31 -40.66 -23.75
CA PRO A 88 4.38 -41.63 -23.95
C PRO A 88 5.32 -41.15 -25.06
N PRO A 89 6.65 -41.29 -24.88
CA PRO A 89 7.59 -40.93 -25.90
C PRO A 89 7.27 -41.70 -27.17
N PRO A 90 7.33 -41.05 -28.37
CA PRO A 90 7.08 -41.76 -29.62
C PRO A 90 8.04 -42.96 -29.70
N GLY A 91 7.47 -44.15 -29.85
CA GLY A 91 8.20 -45.42 -29.87
C GLY A 91 9.42 -45.36 -30.78
N ARG A 92 10.60 -45.42 -30.21
CA ARG A 92 11.80 -45.76 -30.93
C ARG A 92 11.78 -47.27 -31.15
N ASP A 93 11.61 -47.66 -32.41
CA ASP A 93 11.84 -49.02 -32.81
C ASP A 93 13.24 -49.45 -32.39
N HIS A 94 13.29 -50.55 -31.65
CA HIS A 94 14.50 -51.19 -31.16
C HIS A 94 15.28 -51.73 -32.33
N GLU A 95 16.41 -51.10 -32.69
CA GLU A 95 17.53 -51.82 -33.28
C GLU A 95 18.52 -52.19 -32.19
N GLN A 96 18.72 -53.46 -32.10
CA GLN A 96 19.54 -54.20 -31.16
C GLN A 96 21.01 -54.03 -31.52
N GLY A 97 21.81 -53.35 -30.74
CA GLY A 97 23.26 -53.23 -30.93
C GLY A 97 23.92 -52.95 -29.57
N GLY A 98 24.52 -53.98 -29.00
CA GLY A 98 25.21 -53.91 -27.72
C GLY A 98 26.47 -53.08 -27.76
N SER A 99 26.70 -52.26 -26.74
CA SER A 99 28.06 -51.91 -26.28
C SER A 99 27.97 -51.32 -24.88
N SER A 100 28.67 -51.96 -23.97
CA SER A 100 28.86 -51.58 -22.60
C SER A 100 29.75 -50.33 -22.48
N ALA A 101 29.26 -49.22 -21.96
CA ALA A 101 30.09 -48.09 -21.54
C ALA A 101 29.57 -47.54 -20.19
N PRO A 102 30.48 -47.07 -19.31
CA PRO A 102 30.20 -46.85 -17.88
C PRO A 102 29.31 -45.65 -17.64
N ILE A 103 28.43 -45.85 -16.71
CA ILE A 103 27.52 -44.84 -16.14
C ILE A 103 28.34 -43.69 -15.55
N ARG A 104 28.33 -42.50 -16.19
CA ARG A 104 28.69 -41.25 -15.56
C ARG A 104 27.43 -40.69 -14.93
N ASP A 105 27.44 -40.70 -13.64
CA ASP A 105 26.46 -40.04 -12.76
C ASP A 105 26.60 -38.51 -12.98
N SER A 106 25.78 -37.98 -13.86
CA SER A 106 25.61 -36.54 -14.02
C SER A 106 24.35 -36.16 -13.19
N GLY A 107 24.58 -35.84 -11.94
CA GLY A 107 23.58 -35.24 -11.07
C GLY A 107 23.07 -33.92 -11.67
N HIS A 108 22.08 -34.00 -12.55
CA HIS A 108 21.24 -32.87 -12.89
C HIS A 108 20.20 -32.73 -11.78
N THR A 109 20.52 -31.91 -10.79
CA THR A 109 19.49 -31.29 -9.95
C THR A 109 18.61 -30.49 -10.89
N VAL A 110 17.46 -31.06 -11.23
CA VAL A 110 16.35 -30.30 -11.81
C VAL A 110 15.93 -29.31 -10.75
N GLN A 111 16.39 -28.10 -10.88
CA GLN A 111 15.93 -26.97 -10.09
C GLN A 111 14.48 -26.74 -10.51
N GLU A 112 13.56 -27.33 -9.75
CA GLU A 112 12.14 -27.01 -9.89
C GLU A 112 11.99 -25.49 -9.79
N PRO A 113 11.36 -24.84 -10.78
CA PRO A 113 11.02 -23.43 -10.65
C PRO A 113 10.11 -23.33 -9.43
N GLY A 114 10.62 -22.74 -8.35
CA GLY A 114 9.88 -22.55 -7.12
C GLY A 114 8.55 -21.89 -7.44
N VAL A 115 7.49 -22.67 -7.40
CA VAL A 115 6.14 -22.14 -7.43
C VAL A 115 5.98 -21.39 -6.11
N GLU A 116 6.12 -20.06 -6.15
CA GLU A 116 5.73 -19.21 -5.04
C GLU A 116 4.25 -19.41 -4.75
N VAL A 117 3.97 -20.36 -3.88
CA VAL A 117 2.60 -20.70 -3.41
C VAL A 117 2.19 -19.73 -2.29
N SER A 118 2.51 -18.46 -2.41
CA SER A 118 2.26 -17.46 -1.36
C SER A 118 0.94 -16.70 -1.48
N ALA A 119 0.07 -17.02 -2.44
CA ALA A 119 -1.05 -16.13 -2.78
C ALA A 119 -2.36 -16.26 -1.97
N PRO A 120 -2.76 -17.37 -1.35
CA PRO A 120 -4.11 -17.47 -0.79
C PRO A 120 -4.28 -17.03 0.67
N MET A 121 -3.21 -16.87 1.44
CA MET A 121 -3.33 -16.65 2.89
C MET A 121 -3.51 -15.18 3.32
N PHE A 122 -3.34 -14.22 2.43
CA PHE A 122 -3.26 -12.80 2.80
C PHE A 122 -4.61 -12.08 2.90
N GLY A 123 -5.71 -12.63 2.40
CA GLY A 123 -6.95 -11.89 2.20
C GLY A 123 -7.59 -11.34 3.48
N ALA A 124 -7.85 -12.18 4.46
CA ALA A 124 -8.58 -11.78 5.66
C ALA A 124 -7.70 -11.01 6.66
N ALA A 125 -6.43 -11.42 6.81
CA ALA A 125 -5.48 -10.75 7.69
C ALA A 125 -5.27 -9.29 7.27
N TRP A 126 -5.09 -9.02 5.98
CA TRP A 126 -4.89 -7.66 5.45
C TRP A 126 -6.10 -6.74 5.60
N VAL A 127 -7.32 -7.27 5.55
CA VAL A 127 -8.52 -6.50 5.87
C VAL A 127 -8.50 -6.09 7.34
N GLY A 128 -8.13 -7.00 8.23
CA GLY A 128 -7.98 -6.73 9.66
C GLY A 128 -6.93 -5.64 9.92
N GLU A 129 -5.78 -5.74 9.27
CA GLU A 129 -4.70 -4.75 9.38
C GLU A 129 -5.10 -3.36 8.87
N LEU A 130 -5.72 -3.28 7.69
CA LEU A 130 -6.23 -2.01 7.20
C LEU A 130 -7.19 -1.36 8.19
N ILE A 131 -8.10 -2.16 8.76
CA ILE A 131 -9.06 -1.67 9.76
C ILE A 131 -8.32 -1.23 11.03
N GLY A 132 -7.31 -1.98 11.49
CA GLY A 132 -6.51 -1.66 12.66
C GLY A 132 -5.72 -0.35 12.54
N HIS A 133 -5.33 0.03 11.33
CA HIS A 133 -4.66 1.32 11.06
C HIS A 133 -5.63 2.48 10.80
N VAL A 134 -6.93 2.23 10.63
CA VAL A 134 -7.92 3.30 10.55
C VAL A 134 -8.35 3.65 11.96
N PRO A 135 -8.04 4.84 12.47
CA PRO A 135 -8.49 5.22 13.81
C PRO A 135 -10.00 5.07 13.93
N VAL A 136 -10.44 4.12 14.80
CA VAL A 136 -11.84 3.87 15.07
C VAL A 136 -12.30 4.88 16.10
N GLY A 137 -12.73 5.86 16.04
CA GLY A 137 -13.13 6.87 17.04
C GLY A 137 -13.43 8.19 16.34
N SER A 138 -14.24 8.93 17.01
CA SER A 138 -14.61 10.25 16.50
C SER A 138 -13.56 11.32 16.77
N ILE A 139 -12.55 11.03 17.61
CA ILE A 139 -11.54 12.00 18.05
C ILE A 139 -10.14 11.42 17.91
N LEU A 140 -9.27 12.20 17.29
CA LEU A 140 -7.83 11.97 17.19
C LEU A 140 -7.08 13.05 17.95
N SER A 141 -5.97 12.69 18.57
CA SER A 141 -4.96 13.64 19.05
C SER A 141 -3.67 13.41 18.28
N LEU A 142 -3.17 14.44 17.61
CA LEU A 142 -1.89 14.44 16.92
C LEU A 142 -0.90 15.27 17.72
N ALA A 143 0.29 14.72 17.96
CA ALA A 143 1.43 15.45 18.49
C ALA A 143 2.61 15.27 17.54
N LEU A 144 3.20 16.39 17.14
CA LEU A 144 4.39 16.42 16.30
C LEU A 144 5.45 17.24 17.03
N SER A 145 6.55 16.60 17.38
CA SER A 145 7.73 17.17 18.02
C SER A 145 8.96 17.04 17.09
N PRO A 146 10.06 17.73 17.36
CA PRO A 146 11.31 17.48 16.64
C PRO A 146 11.75 16.02 16.80
N GLY A 147 11.62 15.24 15.74
CA GLY A 147 12.04 13.83 15.70
C GLY A 147 10.96 12.80 15.96
N GLU A 148 9.75 13.18 16.38
CA GLU A 148 8.70 12.21 16.69
C GLU A 148 7.31 12.69 16.27
N PHE A 149 6.53 11.76 15.76
CA PHE A 149 5.11 11.91 15.53
C PHE A 149 4.34 10.91 16.39
N SER A 150 3.25 11.35 17.00
CA SER A 150 2.35 10.51 17.76
C SER A 150 0.90 10.80 17.36
N LEU A 151 0.14 9.73 17.13
CA LEU A 151 -1.30 9.76 16.91
C LEU A 151 -1.96 8.93 18.01
N THR A 152 -2.85 9.56 18.76
CA THR A 152 -3.65 8.90 19.79
C THR A 152 -5.11 8.85 19.36
N SER A 153 -5.72 7.68 19.43
CA SER A 153 -7.13 7.43 19.17
C SER A 153 -7.75 6.61 20.30
N ALA A 154 -9.01 6.23 20.17
CA ALA A 154 -9.65 5.29 21.10
C ALA A 154 -9.00 3.90 21.09
N ASP A 155 -8.34 3.53 20.00
CA ASP A 155 -7.74 2.20 19.81
C ASP A 155 -6.30 2.11 20.33
N GLY A 156 -5.69 3.24 20.66
CA GLY A 156 -4.32 3.26 21.17
C GLY A 156 -3.49 4.42 20.66
N VAL A 157 -2.19 4.24 20.76
CA VAL A 157 -1.19 5.23 20.36
C VAL A 157 -0.29 4.62 19.27
N GLN A 158 -0.23 5.30 18.12
CA GLN A 158 0.74 5.03 17.07
C GLN A 158 1.85 6.06 17.15
N GLN A 159 3.08 5.61 17.16
CA GLN A 159 4.27 6.47 17.23
C GLN A 159 5.20 6.18 16.05
N CYS A 160 5.91 7.20 15.59
CA CYS A 160 6.90 7.07 14.55
C CYS A 160 8.04 8.08 14.76
N SER A 161 9.28 7.59 14.73
CA SER A 161 10.48 8.43 14.78
C SER A 161 10.83 8.95 13.38
N LEU A 162 10.91 10.28 13.22
CA LEU A 162 11.18 10.91 11.94
C LEU A 162 12.55 10.47 11.39
N GLY A 163 12.55 9.90 10.19
CA GLY A 163 13.76 9.51 9.47
C GLY A 163 14.51 8.32 10.03
N ILE A 164 13.97 7.67 11.02
CA ILE A 164 14.53 6.43 11.56
C ILE A 164 13.57 5.31 11.19
N PRO A 165 13.90 4.48 10.19
CA PRO A 165 13.09 3.31 9.90
C PRO A 165 13.06 2.38 11.10
N THR A 166 11.88 1.95 11.49
CA THR A 166 11.66 1.01 12.59
C THR A 166 10.92 -0.21 12.09
N VAL A 167 11.23 -1.36 12.66
CA VAL A 167 10.46 -2.58 12.40
C VAL A 167 9.38 -2.68 13.46
N ILE A 168 8.14 -2.74 13.03
CA ILE A 168 6.98 -2.88 13.91
C ILE A 168 6.28 -4.21 13.67
N ALA A 169 5.55 -4.71 14.67
CA ALA A 169 4.63 -5.82 14.48
C ALA A 169 3.51 -5.36 13.53
N PHE A 170 3.20 -6.19 12.55
CA PHE A 170 2.18 -5.95 11.56
C PHE A 170 1.35 -7.22 11.41
N GLY A 171 0.18 -7.22 12.03
CA GLY A 171 -0.59 -8.43 12.16
C GLY A 171 -0.03 -9.48 13.13
N PRO A 172 -0.69 -10.64 13.18
CA PRO A 172 -0.32 -11.67 14.16
C PRO A 172 0.99 -12.40 13.84
N HIS A 173 1.47 -12.33 12.59
CA HIS A 173 2.60 -13.14 12.10
C HIS A 173 3.54 -12.42 11.16
N ASP A 174 3.41 -11.10 11.02
CA ASP A 174 4.21 -10.32 10.08
C ASP A 174 4.83 -9.11 10.76
N THR A 175 5.82 -8.53 10.10
CA THR A 175 6.46 -7.28 10.49
C THR A 175 6.47 -6.32 9.32
N ALA A 176 6.44 -5.03 9.60
CA ALA A 176 6.56 -3.99 8.60
C ALA A 176 7.70 -3.04 8.92
N ASN A 177 8.39 -2.58 7.90
CA ASN A 177 9.26 -1.43 8.01
C ASN A 177 8.38 -0.17 8.04
N GLN A 178 8.43 0.54 9.15
CA GLN A 178 7.77 1.83 9.31
C GLN A 178 8.77 2.95 9.05
N SER A 179 8.38 3.92 8.25
CA SER A 179 9.11 5.16 8.05
C SER A 179 8.15 6.33 8.04
N CYS A 180 8.57 7.49 8.54
CA CYS A 180 7.74 8.67 8.50
C CYS A 180 8.54 9.95 8.27
N GLY A 181 7.81 10.97 7.77
CA GLY A 181 8.40 12.27 7.48
C GLY A 181 7.50 13.12 6.59
N TRP A 182 8.05 14.20 6.09
CA TRP A 182 7.34 15.15 5.25
C TRP A 182 7.52 14.87 3.77
N ARG A 183 6.41 14.94 3.03
CA ARG A 183 6.40 14.99 1.56
C ARG A 183 5.60 16.21 1.12
N GLY A 184 6.29 17.25 0.67
CA GLY A 184 5.65 18.55 0.44
C GLY A 184 5.05 19.10 1.73
N ARG A 185 3.75 19.38 1.75
CA ARG A 185 3.01 19.91 2.91
C ARG A 185 2.27 18.83 3.69
N ALA A 186 2.42 17.57 3.33
CA ALA A 186 1.79 16.46 4.02
C ALA A 186 2.82 15.70 4.88
N PHE A 187 2.39 15.26 6.04
CA PHE A 187 3.12 14.29 6.86
C PHE A 187 2.70 12.89 6.42
N ILE A 188 3.65 12.01 6.22
CA ILE A 188 3.43 10.66 5.68
C ILE A 188 3.99 9.64 6.65
N ILE A 189 3.23 8.57 6.90
CA ILE A 189 3.72 7.33 7.51
C ILE A 189 3.61 6.25 6.44
N GLU A 190 4.69 5.55 6.20
CA GLU A 190 4.74 4.43 5.25
C GLU A 190 5.03 3.15 6.02
N LEU A 191 4.20 2.14 5.80
CA LEU A 191 4.36 0.79 6.32
C LEU A 191 4.60 -0.14 5.14
N GLU A 192 5.75 -0.78 5.13
CA GLU A 192 6.15 -1.72 4.08
C GLU A 192 6.34 -3.11 4.72
N PRO A 193 5.30 -3.95 4.68
CA PRO A 193 5.37 -5.30 5.18
C PRO A 193 6.31 -6.15 4.33
N LEU A 194 6.87 -7.20 4.92
CA LEU A 194 7.71 -8.15 4.19
C LEU A 194 6.93 -8.82 3.06
N LEU A 195 5.67 -9.11 3.30
CA LEU A 195 4.77 -9.78 2.37
C LEU A 195 3.48 -8.97 2.26
N GLY A 196 3.13 -8.51 1.06
CA GLY A 196 1.83 -7.87 0.85
C GLY A 196 1.91 -6.42 0.36
N PRO A 197 0.77 -5.74 0.30
CA PRO A 197 0.70 -4.37 -0.17
C PRO A 197 1.28 -3.38 0.85
N LYS A 198 1.84 -2.30 0.36
CA LYS A 198 2.32 -1.16 1.15
C LYS A 198 1.14 -0.34 1.63
N LEU A 199 1.14 0.05 2.90
CA LEU A 199 0.20 1.01 3.46
C LEU A 199 0.90 2.37 3.61
N SER A 200 0.22 3.44 3.18
CA SER A 200 0.66 4.82 3.37
C SER A 200 -0.45 5.62 4.02
N GLU A 201 -0.13 6.29 5.10
CA GLU A 201 -1.01 7.21 5.81
C GLU A 201 -0.51 8.64 5.58
N GLN A 202 -1.36 9.48 5.07
CA GLN A 202 -1.05 10.87 4.78
C GLN A 202 -1.91 11.80 5.62
N PHE A 203 -1.29 12.77 6.28
CA PHE A 203 -1.94 13.81 7.06
C PHE A 203 -1.65 15.19 6.45
N ALA A 204 -2.68 15.92 6.08
CA ALA A 204 -2.56 17.24 5.50
C ALA A 204 -3.66 18.17 6.04
N ILE A 205 -3.39 19.48 6.03
CA ILE A 205 -4.41 20.49 6.34
C ILE A 205 -4.95 21.03 5.01
N ALA A 206 -6.25 20.88 4.81
CA ALA A 206 -6.97 21.48 3.68
C ALA A 206 -7.02 23.01 3.81
N PRO A 207 -7.28 23.75 2.71
CA PRO A 207 -7.41 25.21 2.75
C PRO A 207 -8.44 25.74 3.77
N GLY A 208 -9.48 24.94 4.07
CA GLY A 208 -10.50 25.24 5.10
C GLY A 208 -10.04 25.00 6.54
N GLY A 209 -8.80 24.57 6.78
CA GLY A 209 -8.28 24.28 8.11
C GLY A 209 -8.66 22.89 8.65
N GLU A 210 -9.32 22.08 7.85
CA GLU A 210 -9.64 20.68 8.18
C GLU A 210 -8.40 19.79 8.05
N LEU A 211 -8.25 18.83 8.96
CA LEU A 211 -7.28 17.76 8.78
C LEU A 211 -7.88 16.72 7.81
N VAL A 212 -7.15 16.42 6.77
CA VAL A 212 -7.45 15.33 5.83
C VAL A 212 -6.44 14.22 6.06
N MET A 213 -6.95 13.07 6.46
CA MET A 213 -6.20 11.82 6.54
C MET A 213 -6.55 10.97 5.33
N THR A 214 -5.53 10.53 4.60
CA THR A 214 -5.70 9.61 3.48
C THR A 214 -4.91 8.35 3.76
N LEU A 215 -5.58 7.21 3.81
CA LEU A 215 -4.93 5.91 3.78
C LEU A 215 -4.88 5.42 2.35
N HIS A 216 -3.74 4.87 1.95
CA HIS A 216 -3.56 4.29 0.63
C HIS A 216 -2.85 2.95 0.74
N LEU A 217 -3.54 1.90 0.31
CA LEU A 217 -3.03 0.54 0.26
C LEU A 217 -2.71 0.20 -1.21
N SER A 218 -1.45 -0.10 -1.51
CA SER A 218 -1.00 -0.29 -2.88
C SER A 218 0.03 -1.41 -3.02
N GLY A 219 0.09 -1.97 -4.22
CA GLY A 219 1.00 -3.08 -4.53
C GLY A 219 0.33 -4.44 -4.55
N HIS A 220 1.02 -5.43 -5.09
CA HIS A 220 0.50 -6.79 -5.21
C HIS A 220 -0.90 -6.90 -5.86
N GLY A 221 -1.23 -5.97 -6.78
CA GLY A 221 -2.55 -5.94 -7.46
C GLY A 221 -3.70 -5.44 -6.58
N VAL A 222 -3.39 -4.78 -5.48
CA VAL A 222 -4.32 -4.04 -4.64
C VAL A 222 -4.07 -2.55 -4.86
N ASN A 223 -5.16 -1.79 -4.89
CA ASN A 223 -5.14 -0.32 -4.94
C ASN A 223 -6.42 0.21 -4.30
N VAL A 224 -6.34 0.58 -3.03
CA VAL A 224 -7.48 1.05 -2.25
C VAL A 224 -7.07 2.33 -1.52
N SER A 225 -7.94 3.33 -1.56
CA SER A 225 -7.78 4.56 -0.78
C SER A 225 -9.00 4.79 0.09
N LEU A 226 -8.77 5.42 1.23
CA LEU A 226 -9.81 5.87 2.16
C LEU A 226 -9.47 7.29 2.60
N VAL A 227 -10.39 8.23 2.43
CA VAL A 227 -10.23 9.63 2.82
C VAL A 227 -11.12 9.95 4.00
N ARG A 228 -10.53 10.48 5.07
CA ARG A 228 -11.24 10.93 6.27
C ARG A 228 -10.93 12.39 6.54
N ARG A 229 -11.94 13.14 6.93
CA ARG A 229 -11.84 14.56 7.25
C ARG A 229 -12.16 14.79 8.71
N TYR A 230 -11.42 15.70 9.33
CA TYR A 230 -11.56 15.99 10.74
C TYR A 230 -11.55 17.50 10.95
N ARG A 231 -12.33 17.95 11.90
CA ARG A 231 -12.38 19.36 12.34
C ARG A 231 -11.70 19.51 13.68
N ARG A 232 -11.02 20.62 13.87
CA ARG A 232 -10.36 20.91 15.14
C ARG A 232 -11.34 20.92 16.29
N THR A 233 -10.95 20.36 17.43
CA THR A 233 -11.76 20.31 18.65
C THR A 233 -10.89 20.55 19.89
N THR A 234 -11.47 21.00 20.98
CA THR A 234 -10.80 21.07 22.28
C THR A 234 -10.91 19.77 23.08
N GLN A 235 -11.80 18.87 22.68
CA GLN A 235 -12.02 17.59 23.33
C GLN A 235 -10.89 16.61 22.91
N GLY A 236 -10.20 16.02 23.89
CA GLY A 236 -9.24 14.93 23.65
C GLY A 236 -9.95 13.58 23.40
N PRO A 237 -9.22 12.58 22.89
CA PRO A 237 -9.73 11.23 22.77
C PRO A 237 -10.08 10.67 24.16
N PRO A 238 -11.08 9.78 24.25
CA PRO A 238 -11.35 9.10 25.50
C PRO A 238 -10.10 8.32 25.95
N GLN A 239 -9.71 8.49 27.19
CA GLN A 239 -8.63 7.70 27.75
C GLN A 239 -9.12 6.26 27.92
N THR A 240 -8.51 5.33 27.24
CA THR A 240 -8.69 3.91 27.52
C THR A 240 -8.04 3.67 28.89
N LEU A 241 -8.84 3.52 29.94
CA LEU A 241 -8.34 3.08 31.23
C LEU A 241 -7.72 1.69 31.01
N LEU A 242 -6.42 1.60 31.07
CA LEU A 242 -5.74 0.31 31.13
C LEU A 242 -6.32 -0.42 32.35
N PRO A 243 -6.71 -1.70 32.23
CA PRO A 243 -7.12 -2.48 33.38
C PRO A 243 -5.94 -2.44 34.38
N THR A 244 -6.21 -1.94 35.58
CA THR A 244 -5.29 -2.02 36.72
C THR A 244 -5.02 -3.49 36.94
N SER A 245 -3.77 -3.90 36.72
CA SER A 245 -3.32 -5.24 37.09
C SER A 245 -3.30 -5.31 38.62
N ASP A 246 -4.33 -5.91 39.21
CA ASP A 246 -4.36 -6.34 40.60
C ASP A 246 -3.55 -7.63 40.77
#